data_c9e2af1b786d46f2e59cfc751a435a98
#
_entry.id   c9e2af1b786d46f2e59cfc751a435a98
#
_cell.length_a   1.000
_cell.length_b   1.000
_cell.length_c   1.000
_cell.angle_alpha   90.00
_cell.angle_beta   90.00
_cell.angle_gamma   90.00
#
_symmetry.space_group_name_H-M   'P 1'
#
loop_
_entity.id
_entity.type
_entity.pdbx_description
1 polymer ?
#
loop_
_entity_poly.entity_id
_entity_poly.type
_entity_poly.pdbx_seq_one_letter_code
_entity_poly.pdbx_strand_id
1 'polypeptide(L)'
;MKIKNLFLIAVGVLMMSSSFTATAAKLPKEVKMTKEVLMDKIKGGWAGKVIGCSYGGPTEFKYSGFINDEVEIPWHDHMIKWWFDKFPGLYDDVYMDLTFVEVFQKEGLDAPIESFAKAFANAPYPLWHANQLGRYNILNGVMPPESGHWHNNPHADDIDFQIEADYAGLMAPGMINTSSFYCDEI
;
A
#
# COMPACT_ATOMS: atom_id res chain seq x y z
N MET A 1 -18.33 19.86 -69.63
CA MET A 1 -17.75 20.22 -68.34
C MET A 1 -17.56 18.94 -67.55
N LYS A 2 -16.34 18.53 -67.33
CA LYS A 2 -15.97 17.18 -66.80
C LYS A 2 -16.00 17.13 -65.30
N ILE A 3 -16.82 16.21 -64.77
CA ILE A 3 -16.86 15.90 -63.35
C ILE A 3 -15.74 14.89 -63.07
N LYS A 4 -14.81 15.24 -62.18
CA LYS A 4 -13.72 14.38 -61.78
C LYS A 4 -14.17 13.48 -60.62
N ASN A 5 -13.95 12.20 -60.79
CA ASN A 5 -14.22 11.16 -59.82
C ASN A 5 -13.36 11.32 -58.56
N LEU A 6 -14.03 11.37 -57.42
CA LEU A 6 -13.40 11.32 -56.12
C LEU A 6 -13.36 9.85 -55.69
N PHE A 7 -12.15 9.26 -55.65
CA PHE A 7 -11.94 7.92 -55.13
C PHE A 7 -11.89 8.02 -53.60
N LEU A 8 -12.91 7.48 -52.95
CA LEU A 8 -12.92 7.28 -51.50
C LEU A 8 -12.19 5.96 -51.21
N ILE A 9 -10.97 6.04 -50.70
CA ILE A 9 -10.27 4.88 -50.16
C ILE A 9 -10.77 4.70 -48.71
N ALA A 10 -11.68 3.73 -48.54
CA ALA A 10 -12.04 3.27 -47.21
C ALA A 10 -10.93 2.33 -46.68
N VAL A 11 -10.06 2.85 -45.87
CA VAL A 11 -9.12 2.03 -45.09
C VAL A 11 -9.91 1.41 -43.93
N GLY A 12 -10.34 0.17 -44.14
CA GLY A 12 -10.89 -0.65 -43.05
C GLY A 12 -9.79 -1.04 -42.09
N VAL A 13 -9.72 -0.34 -40.95
CA VAL A 13 -8.92 -0.79 -39.81
C VAL A 13 -9.63 -1.99 -39.20
N LEU A 14 -9.19 -3.18 -39.56
CA LEU A 14 -9.60 -4.42 -38.93
C LEU A 14 -8.95 -4.45 -37.53
N MET A 15 -9.64 -3.92 -36.53
CA MET A 15 -9.28 -4.13 -35.12
C MET A 15 -9.49 -5.61 -34.81
N MET A 16 -8.44 -6.41 -34.87
CA MET A 16 -8.39 -7.70 -34.22
C MET A 16 -8.40 -7.44 -32.72
N SER A 17 -9.59 -7.38 -32.14
CA SER A 17 -9.76 -7.51 -30.70
C SER A 17 -9.38 -8.94 -30.31
N SER A 18 -8.10 -9.18 -30.06
CA SER A 18 -7.67 -10.36 -29.31
C SER A 18 -8.23 -10.22 -27.91
N SER A 19 -9.40 -10.82 -27.68
CA SER A 19 -9.92 -11.01 -26.33
C SER A 19 -8.93 -11.90 -25.59
N PHE A 20 -8.00 -11.30 -24.86
CA PHE A 20 -7.26 -12.00 -23.83
C PHE A 20 -8.29 -12.36 -22.75
N THR A 21 -8.91 -13.52 -22.89
CA THR A 21 -9.57 -14.16 -21.77
C THR A 21 -8.46 -14.57 -20.79
N ALA A 22 -8.14 -13.66 -19.87
CA ALA A 22 -7.37 -14.03 -18.70
C ALA A 22 -8.22 -15.09 -17.97
N THR A 23 -7.89 -16.36 -18.17
CA THR A 23 -8.46 -17.43 -17.39
C THR A 23 -7.96 -17.21 -15.97
N ALA A 24 -8.80 -16.64 -15.12
CA ALA A 24 -8.48 -16.48 -13.70
C ALA A 24 -8.11 -17.87 -13.19
N ALA A 25 -6.86 -18.04 -12.78
CA ALA A 25 -6.41 -19.30 -12.22
C ALA A 25 -7.32 -19.61 -11.04
N LYS A 26 -7.98 -20.77 -11.09
CA LYS A 26 -8.89 -21.19 -10.02
C LYS A 26 -8.06 -21.32 -8.74
N LEU A 27 -8.27 -20.41 -7.82
CA LEU A 27 -7.58 -20.45 -6.53
C LEU A 27 -7.82 -21.82 -5.86
N PRO A 28 -6.80 -22.43 -5.26
CA PRO A 28 -6.97 -23.66 -4.54
C PRO A 28 -7.98 -23.45 -3.39
N LYS A 29 -8.88 -24.40 -3.19
CA LYS A 29 -9.86 -24.33 -2.10
C LYS A 29 -9.23 -24.40 -0.71
N GLU A 30 -8.03 -24.90 -0.63
CA GLU A 30 -7.27 -25.10 0.60
C GLU A 30 -5.78 -24.96 0.31
N VAL A 31 -5.10 -24.21 1.16
CA VAL A 31 -3.63 -24.09 1.15
C VAL A 31 -3.11 -24.70 2.44
N LYS A 32 -2.22 -25.70 2.33
CA LYS A 32 -1.57 -26.35 3.47
C LYS A 32 -0.09 -25.99 3.49
N MET A 33 0.38 -25.53 4.63
CA MET A 33 1.81 -25.29 4.85
C MET A 33 2.17 -25.52 6.30
N THR A 34 3.44 -25.76 6.61
CA THR A 34 3.91 -25.84 7.99
C THR A 34 4.02 -24.43 8.61
N LYS A 35 4.07 -24.36 9.92
CA LYS A 35 4.26 -23.09 10.64
C LYS A 35 5.60 -22.44 10.28
N GLU A 36 6.64 -23.22 10.06
CA GLU A 36 7.97 -22.75 9.67
C GLU A 36 7.92 -22.06 8.30
N VAL A 37 7.24 -22.68 7.33
CA VAL A 37 7.06 -22.11 5.98
C VAL A 37 6.22 -20.83 6.04
N LEU A 38 5.15 -20.82 6.84
CA LEU A 38 4.34 -19.63 7.04
C LEU A 38 5.16 -18.49 7.66
N MET A 39 5.91 -18.78 8.72
CA MET A 39 6.78 -17.81 9.38
C MET A 39 7.83 -17.24 8.44
N ASP A 40 8.45 -18.08 7.60
CA ASP A 40 9.42 -17.64 6.60
C ASP A 40 8.80 -16.70 5.57
N LYS A 41 7.58 -17.00 5.10
CA LYS A 41 6.84 -16.11 4.20
C LYS A 41 6.48 -14.77 4.82
N ILE A 42 6.02 -14.76 6.08
CA ILE A 42 5.71 -13.52 6.81
C ILE A 42 6.98 -12.68 6.99
N LYS A 43 8.10 -13.30 7.38
CA LYS A 43 9.40 -12.61 7.46
C LYS A 43 9.84 -12.07 6.10
N GLY A 44 9.62 -12.84 5.03
CA GLY A 44 9.87 -12.39 3.67
C GLY A 44 9.04 -11.19 3.27
N GLY A 45 7.76 -11.13 3.66
CA GLY A 45 6.87 -9.98 3.45
C GLY A 45 7.41 -8.72 4.13
N TRP A 46 7.73 -8.80 5.42
CA TRP A 46 8.33 -7.70 6.16
C TRP A 46 9.69 -7.24 5.58
N ALA A 47 10.54 -8.19 5.21
CA ALA A 47 11.82 -7.87 4.57
C ALA A 47 11.61 -7.18 3.21
N GLY A 48 10.65 -7.67 2.42
CA GLY A 48 10.28 -7.08 1.13
C GLY A 48 9.80 -5.65 1.26
N LYS A 49 8.97 -5.35 2.27
CA LYS A 49 8.51 -4.00 2.58
C LYS A 49 9.67 -3.05 2.87
N VAL A 50 10.55 -3.43 3.80
CA VAL A 50 11.75 -2.63 4.14
C VAL A 50 12.66 -2.41 2.92
N ILE A 51 12.85 -3.44 2.09
CA ILE A 51 13.65 -3.35 0.86
C ILE A 51 12.97 -2.40 -0.12
N GLY A 52 11.65 -2.50 -0.29
CA GLY A 52 10.85 -1.65 -1.17
C GLY A 52 10.98 -0.18 -0.82
N CYS A 53 10.77 0.20 0.45
CA CYS A 53 10.96 1.56 0.95
C CYS A 53 12.38 2.07 0.66
N SER A 54 13.41 1.26 0.98
CA SER A 54 14.80 1.66 0.77
C SER A 54 15.17 1.81 -0.71
N TYR A 55 14.60 0.98 -1.58
CA TYR A 55 14.85 1.00 -3.02
C TYR A 55 14.07 2.12 -3.73
N GLY A 56 12.83 2.39 -3.30
CA GLY A 56 11.97 3.43 -3.87
C GLY A 56 12.34 4.84 -3.43
N GLY A 57 12.78 5.01 -2.18
CA GLY A 57 13.06 6.32 -1.58
C GLY A 57 13.95 7.27 -2.41
N PRO A 58 15.03 6.82 -3.05
CA PRO A 58 15.87 7.67 -3.91
C PRO A 58 15.13 8.30 -5.10
N THR A 59 14.02 7.71 -5.52
CA THR A 59 13.24 8.12 -6.71
C THR A 59 11.91 8.75 -6.38
N GLU A 60 11.48 8.71 -5.13
CA GLU A 60 10.22 9.26 -4.67
C GLU A 60 10.07 10.74 -5.09
N PHE A 61 8.92 11.10 -5.66
CA PHE A 61 8.57 12.40 -6.23
C PHE A 61 9.46 12.93 -7.37
N LYS A 62 10.48 12.18 -7.81
CA LYS A 62 11.40 12.64 -8.86
C LYS A 62 10.87 12.39 -10.28
N TYR A 63 10.04 11.39 -10.47
CA TYR A 63 9.57 10.93 -11.77
C TYR A 63 8.06 10.86 -11.87
N SER A 64 7.37 11.85 -11.31
CA SER A 64 5.92 11.92 -11.33
C SER A 64 5.38 12.06 -12.75
N GLY A 65 4.45 11.17 -13.13
CA GLY A 65 3.76 11.21 -14.41
C GLY A 65 4.45 10.50 -15.58
N PHE A 66 5.62 9.91 -15.38
CA PHE A 66 6.31 9.14 -16.42
C PHE A 66 7.19 8.03 -15.83
N ILE A 67 7.45 7.02 -16.66
CA ILE A 67 8.39 5.94 -16.33
C ILE A 67 9.77 6.35 -16.83
N ASN A 68 10.78 6.24 -15.97
CA ASN A 68 12.16 6.49 -16.33
C ASN A 68 12.96 5.19 -16.16
N ASP A 69 13.16 4.49 -17.28
CA ASP A 69 13.92 3.23 -17.36
C ASP A 69 15.43 3.43 -17.57
N GLU A 70 15.88 4.69 -17.75
CA GLU A 70 17.28 5.03 -17.90
C GLU A 70 17.97 5.30 -16.55
N VAL A 71 17.21 5.41 -15.46
CA VAL A 71 17.76 5.69 -14.14
C VAL A 71 18.13 4.40 -13.42
N GLU A 72 19.39 4.22 -13.19
CA GLU A 72 19.89 3.21 -12.27
C GLU A 72 19.68 3.68 -10.82
N ILE A 73 18.87 2.93 -10.07
CA ILE A 73 18.65 3.19 -8.65
C ILE A 73 19.87 2.67 -7.88
N PRO A 74 20.62 3.53 -7.18
CA PRO A 74 21.80 3.10 -6.48
C PRO A 74 21.45 2.11 -5.36
N TRP A 75 22.10 0.97 -5.36
CA TRP A 75 21.98 -0.04 -4.32
C TRP A 75 23.37 -0.55 -3.92
N HIS A 76 23.67 -0.50 -2.64
CA HIS A 76 24.96 -0.93 -2.11
C HIS A 76 24.80 -1.60 -0.75
N ASP A 77 25.82 -2.28 -0.29
CA ASP A 77 25.88 -2.86 1.04
C ASP A 77 25.57 -1.79 2.11
N HIS A 78 24.79 -2.18 3.11
CA HIS A 78 24.34 -1.29 4.19
C HIS A 78 23.32 -0.20 3.78
N MET A 79 22.76 -0.21 2.57
CA MET A 79 21.80 0.77 2.09
C MET A 79 20.60 0.93 3.04
N ILE A 80 19.99 -0.18 3.48
CA ILE A 80 18.88 -0.18 4.43
C ILE A 80 19.28 0.53 5.72
N LYS A 81 20.45 0.14 6.30
CA LYS A 81 20.92 0.77 7.54
C LYS A 81 21.17 2.27 7.35
N TRP A 82 21.71 2.66 6.21
CA TRP A 82 21.97 4.06 5.91
C TRP A 82 20.67 4.88 5.89
N TRP A 83 19.62 4.37 5.25
CA TRP A 83 18.31 5.01 5.21
C TRP A 83 17.69 5.11 6.61
N PHE A 84 17.70 4.04 7.40
CA PHE A 84 17.22 4.07 8.79
C PHE A 84 17.94 5.13 9.64
N ASP A 85 19.24 5.27 9.45
CA ASP A 85 20.05 6.23 10.22
C ASP A 85 19.84 7.68 9.77
N LYS A 86 19.56 7.93 8.49
CA LYS A 86 19.52 9.27 7.90
C LYS A 86 18.13 9.81 7.67
N PHE A 87 17.21 8.96 7.29
CA PHE A 87 15.83 9.32 6.92
C PHE A 87 14.83 8.31 7.47
N PRO A 88 14.70 8.16 8.79
CA PRO A 88 13.82 7.14 9.39
C PRO A 88 12.35 7.33 8.99
N GLY A 89 11.93 8.53 8.64
CA GLY A 89 10.58 8.82 8.16
C GLY A 89 10.21 8.14 6.84
N LEU A 90 11.20 7.67 6.08
CA LEU A 90 10.98 6.87 4.86
C LEU A 90 10.28 5.53 5.13
N TYR A 91 10.27 5.08 6.37
CA TYR A 91 9.74 3.78 6.77
C TYR A 91 8.38 3.88 7.47
N ASP A 92 7.57 4.86 7.10
CA ASP A 92 6.20 5.00 7.59
C ASP A 92 5.37 3.75 7.34
N ASP A 93 5.44 3.14 6.18
CA ASP A 93 4.90 1.80 5.90
C ASP A 93 5.20 0.76 6.98
N VAL A 94 6.41 0.79 7.53
CA VAL A 94 6.88 -0.21 8.48
C VAL A 94 6.47 0.12 9.92
N TYR A 95 6.72 1.34 10.37
CA TYR A 95 6.49 1.67 11.77
C TYR A 95 5.00 1.85 12.11
N MET A 96 4.18 2.21 11.12
CA MET A 96 2.73 2.27 11.31
C MET A 96 2.15 0.87 11.47
N ASP A 97 2.47 -0.05 10.58
CA ASP A 97 2.05 -1.45 10.70
C ASP A 97 2.51 -2.10 12.00
N LEU A 98 3.76 -1.82 12.43
CA LEU A 98 4.24 -2.32 13.71
C LEU A 98 3.44 -1.76 14.90
N THR A 99 2.92 -0.55 14.80
CA THR A 99 2.01 0.01 15.79
C THR A 99 0.72 -0.80 15.89
N PHE A 100 0.15 -1.18 14.76
CA PHE A 100 -1.05 -2.03 14.72
C PHE A 100 -0.79 -3.45 15.23
N VAL A 101 0.36 -4.04 14.90
CA VAL A 101 0.79 -5.33 15.49
C VAL A 101 0.91 -5.22 16.99
N GLU A 102 1.42 -4.12 17.53
CA GLU A 102 1.53 -3.89 18.97
C GLU A 102 0.16 -3.83 19.67
N VAL A 103 -0.84 -3.23 19.03
CA VAL A 103 -2.23 -3.24 19.53
C VAL A 103 -2.74 -4.68 19.66
N PHE A 104 -2.59 -5.49 18.61
CA PHE A 104 -2.98 -6.91 18.68
C PHE A 104 -2.24 -7.71 19.75
N GLN A 105 -0.95 -7.42 19.97
CA GLN A 105 -0.18 -8.08 21.04
C GLN A 105 -0.69 -7.73 22.43
N LYS A 106 -1.19 -6.52 22.63
CA LYS A 106 -1.67 -6.04 23.92
C LYS A 106 -3.12 -6.41 24.20
N GLU A 107 -3.97 -6.31 23.19
CA GLU A 107 -5.42 -6.34 23.35
C GLU A 107 -6.08 -7.57 22.68
N GLY A 108 -5.34 -8.31 21.84
CA GLY A 108 -5.85 -9.47 21.11
C GLY A 108 -6.38 -9.10 19.72
N LEU A 109 -6.82 -10.14 18.99
CA LEU A 109 -7.24 -10.01 17.58
C LEU A 109 -8.59 -9.30 17.40
N ASP A 110 -9.36 -9.14 18.48
CA ASP A 110 -10.65 -8.46 18.49
C ASP A 110 -10.53 -7.04 19.08
N ALA A 111 -9.33 -6.45 19.04
CA ALA A 111 -9.09 -5.08 19.51
C ALA A 111 -9.97 -4.08 18.72
N PRO A 112 -10.65 -3.14 19.41
CA PRO A 112 -11.53 -2.21 18.76
C PRO A 112 -10.76 -1.13 17.98
N ILE A 113 -11.39 -0.55 16.95
CA ILE A 113 -10.81 0.51 16.08
C ILE A 113 -10.25 1.69 16.90
N GLU A 114 -10.86 2.02 18.02
CA GLU A 114 -10.40 3.10 18.90
C GLU A 114 -9.03 2.81 19.52
N SER A 115 -8.66 1.56 19.70
CA SER A 115 -7.34 1.18 20.22
C SER A 115 -6.25 1.42 19.17
N PHE A 116 -6.52 1.08 17.91
CA PHE A 116 -5.63 1.39 16.79
C PHE A 116 -5.49 2.90 16.61
N ALA A 117 -6.60 3.63 16.57
CA ALA A 117 -6.62 5.08 16.43
C ALA A 117 -5.81 5.77 17.55
N LYS A 118 -5.96 5.33 18.80
CA LYS A 118 -5.22 5.88 19.94
C LYS A 118 -3.72 5.56 19.87
N ALA A 119 -3.38 4.32 19.50
CA ALA A 119 -1.99 3.91 19.36
C ALA A 119 -1.30 4.72 18.25
N PHE A 120 -1.93 4.82 17.09
CA PHE A 120 -1.49 5.63 15.98
C PHE A 120 -1.33 7.12 16.34
N ALA A 121 -2.35 7.72 16.95
CA ALA A 121 -2.34 9.14 17.26
C ALA A 121 -1.27 9.53 18.29
N ASN A 122 -0.92 8.63 19.22
CA ASN A 122 0.06 8.88 20.28
C ASN A 122 1.48 8.37 19.93
N ALA A 123 1.67 7.76 18.77
CA ALA A 123 2.98 7.28 18.37
C ALA A 123 3.94 8.46 18.07
N PRO A 124 5.23 8.37 18.47
CA PRO A 124 6.16 9.51 18.43
C PRO A 124 6.84 9.70 17.07
N TYR A 125 6.51 8.90 16.06
CA TYR A 125 7.14 8.99 14.74
C TYR A 125 6.52 10.09 13.87
N PRO A 126 7.26 10.61 12.86
CA PRO A 126 6.73 11.55 11.90
C PRO A 126 5.63 10.91 11.04
N LEU A 127 4.67 11.72 10.62
CA LEU A 127 3.63 11.37 9.67
C LEU A 127 3.53 12.46 8.61
N TRP A 128 2.97 12.13 7.45
CA TRP A 128 2.84 12.99 6.31
C TRP A 128 1.37 13.14 5.92
N HIS A 129 1.03 14.24 5.28
CA HIS A 129 -0.27 14.51 4.62
C HIS A 129 -1.50 13.93 5.35
N ALA A 130 -2.17 12.92 4.75
CA ALA A 130 -3.40 12.36 5.27
C ALA A 130 -3.23 11.79 6.69
N ASN A 131 -2.18 11.03 6.92
CA ASN A 131 -1.89 10.43 8.22
C ASN A 131 -1.57 11.48 9.30
N GLN A 132 -0.85 12.53 8.95
CA GLN A 132 -0.58 13.61 9.89
C GLN A 132 -1.87 14.32 10.32
N LEU A 133 -2.78 14.57 9.37
CA LEU A 133 -4.04 15.22 9.66
C LEU A 133 -5.01 14.27 10.38
N GLY A 134 -5.02 12.98 10.02
CA GLY A 134 -5.74 11.95 10.76
C GLY A 134 -5.35 11.93 12.24
N ARG A 135 -4.04 11.91 12.52
CA ARG A 135 -3.51 12.05 13.89
C ARG A 135 -4.02 13.31 14.59
N TYR A 136 -3.93 14.46 13.93
CA TYR A 136 -4.41 15.72 14.49
C TYR A 136 -5.90 15.65 14.84
N ASN A 137 -6.72 15.11 13.94
CA ASN A 137 -8.15 14.94 14.13
C ASN A 137 -8.45 14.05 15.35
N ILE A 138 -7.80 12.90 15.46
CA ILE A 138 -7.99 11.96 16.56
C ILE A 138 -7.61 12.60 17.90
N LEU A 139 -6.48 13.29 17.96
CA LEU A 139 -6.03 14.00 19.17
C LEU A 139 -6.96 15.15 19.57
N ASN A 140 -7.76 15.67 18.63
CA ASN A 140 -8.80 16.68 18.88
C ASN A 140 -10.20 16.08 19.06
N GLY A 141 -10.31 14.75 19.20
CA GLY A 141 -11.56 14.06 19.51
C GLY A 141 -12.40 13.66 18.29
N VAL A 142 -11.90 13.85 17.06
CA VAL A 142 -12.54 13.35 15.85
C VAL A 142 -11.99 11.96 15.57
N MET A 143 -12.77 10.94 15.96
CA MET A 143 -12.37 9.54 15.85
C MET A 143 -12.66 8.95 14.46
N PRO A 144 -12.04 7.82 14.08
CA PRO A 144 -12.43 7.09 12.89
C PRO A 144 -13.92 6.69 12.89
N PRO A 145 -14.58 6.66 11.73
CA PRO A 145 -14.04 6.95 10.40
C PRO A 145 -13.94 8.45 10.06
N GLU A 146 -14.50 9.32 10.89
CA GLU A 146 -14.60 10.76 10.63
C GLU A 146 -13.23 11.46 10.57
N SER A 147 -12.21 10.92 11.27
CA SER A 147 -10.86 11.49 11.26
C SER A 147 -10.19 11.44 9.88
N GLY A 148 -10.50 10.42 9.08
CA GLY A 148 -10.01 10.24 7.71
C GLY A 148 -10.98 10.75 6.64
N HIS A 149 -12.23 11.08 6.99
CA HIS A 149 -13.23 11.47 6.03
C HIS A 149 -12.88 12.79 5.33
N TRP A 150 -13.14 12.90 4.03
CA TRP A 150 -12.76 14.04 3.19
C TRP A 150 -13.23 15.43 3.70
N HIS A 151 -14.30 15.48 4.48
CA HIS A 151 -14.75 16.73 5.12
C HIS A 151 -13.76 17.22 6.20
N ASN A 152 -13.08 16.30 6.86
CA ASN A 152 -12.17 16.57 7.96
C ASN A 152 -10.70 16.40 7.57
N ASN A 153 -10.46 15.79 6.40
CA ASN A 153 -9.12 15.51 5.91
C ASN A 153 -9.06 15.79 4.39
N PRO A 154 -8.53 16.94 3.95
CA PRO A 154 -8.42 17.29 2.53
C PRO A 154 -7.44 16.38 1.76
N HIS A 155 -6.71 15.52 2.45
CA HIS A 155 -5.81 14.51 1.90
C HIS A 155 -6.40 13.10 1.94
N ALA A 156 -7.73 12.97 2.09
CA ALA A 156 -8.40 11.68 2.22
C ALA A 156 -8.26 10.76 0.99
N ASP A 157 -7.82 11.28 -0.14
CA ASP A 157 -7.53 10.55 -1.38
C ASP A 157 -6.02 10.31 -1.61
N ASP A 158 -5.17 10.62 -0.64
CA ASP A 158 -3.75 10.30 -0.68
C ASP A 158 -3.52 8.77 -0.53
N ILE A 159 -2.30 8.35 -0.82
CA ILE A 159 -1.91 6.93 -0.89
C ILE A 159 -1.82 6.24 0.48
N ASP A 160 -1.93 6.95 1.58
CA ASP A 160 -1.55 6.51 2.92
C ASP A 160 -2.15 5.15 3.31
N PHE A 161 -3.42 4.87 3.03
CA PHE A 161 -4.00 3.55 3.30
C PHE A 161 -3.31 2.42 2.51
N GLN A 162 -2.80 2.70 1.32
CA GLN A 162 -2.12 1.69 0.51
C GLN A 162 -0.84 1.19 1.18
N ILE A 163 -0.13 2.05 1.91
CA ILE A 163 1.10 1.67 2.61
C ILE A 163 0.85 0.88 3.89
N GLU A 164 -0.39 0.84 4.38
CA GLU A 164 -0.81 0.18 5.61
C GLU A 164 -1.57 -1.13 5.34
N ALA A 165 -2.25 -1.25 4.20
CA ALA A 165 -3.15 -2.36 3.91
C ALA A 165 -2.45 -3.72 3.80
N ASP A 166 -1.17 -3.80 3.49
CA ASP A 166 -0.43 -5.05 3.39
C ASP A 166 -0.19 -5.73 4.75
N TYR A 167 -0.21 -4.96 5.84
CA TYR A 167 -0.24 -5.49 7.20
C TYR A 167 -1.40 -6.48 7.39
N ALA A 168 -2.59 -6.14 6.92
CA ALA A 168 -3.76 -7.02 7.03
C ALA A 168 -3.55 -8.35 6.29
N GLY A 169 -2.86 -8.31 5.15
CA GLY A 169 -2.46 -9.51 4.42
C GLY A 169 -1.41 -10.36 5.14
N LEU A 170 -0.48 -9.73 5.85
CA LEU A 170 0.53 -10.41 6.66
C LEU A 170 -0.06 -11.00 7.95
N MET A 171 -1.08 -10.38 8.53
CA MET A 171 -1.79 -10.87 9.71
C MET A 171 -2.76 -12.01 9.39
N ALA A 172 -3.34 -12.03 8.20
CA ALA A 172 -4.35 -13.01 7.79
C ALA A 172 -4.02 -13.67 6.43
N PRO A 173 -2.83 -14.33 6.27
CA PRO A 173 -2.37 -14.83 4.99
C PRO A 173 -3.32 -15.89 4.42
N GLY A 174 -3.87 -15.60 3.23
CA GLY A 174 -4.82 -16.48 2.53
C GLY A 174 -6.25 -16.44 3.08
N MET A 175 -6.52 -15.66 4.11
CA MET A 175 -7.85 -15.50 4.73
C MET A 175 -8.47 -14.17 4.29
N ILE A 176 -9.00 -14.10 3.07
CA ILE A 176 -9.43 -12.86 2.43
C ILE A 176 -10.45 -12.08 3.28
N ASN A 177 -11.47 -12.74 3.81
CA ASN A 177 -12.49 -12.07 4.62
C ASN A 177 -11.93 -11.50 5.93
N THR A 178 -10.99 -12.21 6.56
CA THR A 178 -10.31 -11.75 7.76
C THR A 178 -9.37 -10.58 7.46
N SER A 179 -8.65 -10.66 6.34
CA SER A 179 -7.81 -9.54 5.87
C SER A 179 -8.64 -8.29 5.60
N SER A 180 -9.80 -8.43 4.92
CA SER A 180 -10.70 -7.31 4.69
C SER A 180 -11.25 -6.73 6.00
N PHE A 181 -11.60 -7.58 6.96
CA PHE A 181 -12.03 -7.12 8.28
C PHE A 181 -10.95 -6.26 8.95
N TYR A 182 -9.69 -6.70 8.94
CA TYR A 182 -8.60 -5.91 9.51
C TYR A 182 -8.33 -4.60 8.75
N CYS A 183 -8.57 -4.56 7.44
CA CYS A 183 -8.50 -3.31 6.68
C CYS A 183 -9.59 -2.31 7.09
N ASP A 184 -10.74 -2.79 7.54
CA ASP A 184 -11.82 -1.91 8.03
C ASP A 184 -11.55 -1.37 9.46
N GLU A 185 -10.61 -1.99 10.20
CA GLU A 185 -10.26 -1.61 11.58
C GLU A 185 -9.09 -0.62 11.67
N ILE A 186 -8.31 -0.49 10.61
CA ILE A 186 -7.16 0.44 10.53
C ILE A 186 -7.44 1.60 9.56
#